data_b65c48c55dfd3912adc6fdbcb120fffa
#
_entry.id   b65c48c55dfd3912adc6fdbcb120fffa
#
_cell.length_a   1.000
_cell.length_b   1.000
_cell.length_c   1.000
_cell.angle_alpha   90.00
_cell.angle_beta   90.00
_cell.angle_gamma   90.00
#
_symmetry.space_group_name_H-M   'P 1'
#
loop_
_entity.id
_entity.type
_entity.pdbx_description
1 polymer ?
#
loop_
_entity_poly.entity_id
_entity_poly.type
_entity_poly.pdbx_seq_one_letter_code
_entity_poly.pdbx_strand_id
1 'polypeptide(L)'
;MNLPSRWFWWCLILLLPAGCRPGAETPGPAGMPTAAAADPGGRQYAVRLELTISNEGPGRPEKQNIWVALIRDLAPYQTVQSMDIAPAAYRPVVDEYGNAYAEFDFSGQPAATVRTIRIDYRVTVNELRYDLSDCSGDLPQEFTRPELHIESANPQIASLAGELARGKTTACGKVRAFYDYVADHLTYTRNNGNWGAQAALGPMGADCTEYTDLLVALSRAEGIPARYFEGLRYLEPGTSGDVEHAWPDVYLPSVGWTALDPTLGRTPARREEYFAHYTPDHVIVTLGANPSVLRGGSYWAHLYWPGNAAVITVSGTWTIDAVAEGSDPQSR
;
A
#
# COMPACT_ATOMS: atom_id res chain seq x y z
N MET A 1 59.10 43.57 -31.55
CA MET A 1 59.82 42.80 -32.60
C MET A 1 58.99 41.57 -32.92
N ASN A 2 58.49 41.57 -34.14
CA ASN A 2 57.98 40.43 -34.95
C ASN A 2 56.93 39.45 -34.42
N LEU A 3 55.68 39.67 -34.82
CA LEU A 3 54.75 38.64 -35.30
C LEU A 3 55.25 37.99 -36.60
N PRO A 4 54.94 36.75 -36.95
CA PRO A 4 53.79 36.48 -37.81
C PRO A 4 53.16 35.11 -37.51
N SER A 5 52.09 34.65 -38.00
CA SER A 5 51.23 34.73 -39.17
C SER A 5 50.05 33.68 -38.96
N ARG A 6 48.90 34.08 -39.43
CA ARG A 6 47.65 33.39 -39.46
C ARG A 6 47.71 32.15 -40.39
N TRP A 7 47.06 31.00 -39.95
CA TRP A 7 46.56 29.98 -40.87
C TRP A 7 45.09 29.69 -40.50
N PHE A 8 44.21 30.09 -41.45
CA PHE A 8 42.79 29.74 -41.45
C PHE A 8 42.64 28.30 -41.99
N TRP A 9 42.00 27.43 -41.24
CA TRP A 9 41.47 26.19 -41.75
C TRP A 9 39.95 26.25 -41.69
N TRP A 10 39.34 26.19 -42.87
CA TRP A 10 37.91 26.05 -43.07
C TRP A 10 37.56 24.59 -42.78
N CYS A 11 36.81 24.30 -41.70
CA CYS A 11 36.10 23.03 -41.52
C CYS A 11 34.73 23.15 -42.14
N LEU A 12 34.52 22.41 -43.20
CA LEU A 12 33.25 22.18 -43.87
C LEU A 12 32.35 21.38 -42.92
N ILE A 13 31.33 21.99 -42.35
CA ILE A 13 30.31 21.27 -41.53
C ILE A 13 29.30 20.66 -42.50
N LEU A 14 29.39 19.36 -42.70
CA LEU A 14 28.38 18.57 -43.36
C LEU A 14 27.18 18.40 -42.39
N LEU A 15 26.11 19.13 -42.66
CA LEU A 15 24.78 18.92 -42.02
C LEU A 15 24.20 17.62 -42.55
N LEU A 16 24.28 16.55 -41.73
CA LEU A 16 23.48 15.36 -41.92
C LEU A 16 22.10 15.57 -41.29
N PRO A 17 20.99 15.21 -41.94
CA PRO A 17 19.68 15.33 -41.33
C PRO A 17 19.54 14.36 -40.14
N ALA A 18 19.19 14.91 -38.98
CA ALA A 18 18.82 14.13 -37.81
C ALA A 18 17.55 13.33 -38.10
N GLY A 19 17.73 12.06 -38.44
CA GLY A 19 16.62 11.11 -38.48
C GLY A 19 16.03 10.95 -37.07
N CYS A 20 14.74 11.25 -36.91
CA CYS A 20 13.97 10.90 -35.73
C CYS A 20 14.11 9.40 -35.48
N ARG A 21 14.86 9.00 -34.46
CA ARG A 21 14.77 7.66 -33.90
C ARG A 21 13.42 7.57 -33.16
N PRO A 22 12.60 6.55 -33.42
CA PRO A 22 11.45 6.29 -32.57
C PRO A 22 11.96 6.07 -31.15
N GLY A 23 11.30 6.70 -30.17
CA GLY A 23 11.64 6.61 -28.78
C GLY A 23 11.74 5.14 -28.36
N ALA A 24 12.78 4.83 -27.59
CA ALA A 24 12.86 3.56 -26.90
C ALA A 24 11.62 3.46 -25.99
N GLU A 25 10.75 2.54 -26.32
CA GLU A 25 9.67 2.12 -25.41
C GLU A 25 10.35 1.64 -24.13
N THR A 26 10.09 2.30 -23.03
CA THR A 26 10.38 1.77 -21.70
C THR A 26 9.71 0.40 -21.64
N PRO A 27 10.43 -0.69 -21.30
CA PRO A 27 9.79 -1.97 -21.09
C PRO A 27 8.75 -1.82 -19.99
N GLY A 28 7.48 -1.97 -20.35
CA GLY A 28 6.40 -2.11 -19.38
C GLY A 28 6.74 -3.29 -18.44
N PRO A 29 6.21 -3.30 -17.22
CA PRO A 29 6.47 -4.38 -16.27
C PRO A 29 6.19 -5.72 -16.96
N ALA A 30 7.16 -6.63 -16.86
CA ALA A 30 7.07 -7.97 -17.43
C ALA A 30 5.70 -8.57 -17.11
N GLY A 31 5.06 -9.14 -18.13
CA GLY A 31 3.69 -9.64 -18.05
C GLY A 31 3.46 -10.41 -16.76
N MET A 32 2.53 -9.94 -15.93
CA MET A 32 2.15 -10.64 -14.72
C MET A 32 1.60 -12.01 -15.12
N PRO A 33 2.10 -13.10 -14.51
CA PRO A 33 1.45 -14.39 -14.67
C PRO A 33 0.00 -14.24 -14.23
N THR A 34 -0.89 -14.86 -14.97
CA THR A 34 -2.34 -14.75 -14.78
C THR A 34 -2.68 -15.31 -13.41
N ALA A 35 -3.11 -14.46 -12.49
CA ALA A 35 -3.70 -14.89 -11.24
C ALA A 35 -4.83 -15.90 -11.51
N ALA A 36 -5.06 -16.78 -10.54
CA ALA A 36 -6.21 -17.68 -10.53
C ALA A 36 -7.50 -16.95 -10.92
N ALA A 37 -8.42 -17.68 -11.54
CA ALA A 37 -9.68 -17.13 -12.03
C ALA A 37 -10.35 -16.26 -10.96
N ALA A 38 -10.46 -14.96 -11.24
CA ALA A 38 -11.33 -14.09 -10.46
C ALA A 38 -12.77 -14.61 -10.61
N ASP A 39 -13.48 -14.77 -9.50
CA ASP A 39 -14.91 -15.03 -9.56
C ASP A 39 -15.56 -13.82 -10.27
N PRO A 40 -16.37 -14.03 -11.34
CA PRO A 40 -16.99 -12.93 -12.08
C PRO A 40 -17.96 -12.07 -11.25
N GLY A 41 -18.23 -12.43 -9.99
CA GLY A 41 -19.10 -11.74 -9.04
C GLY A 41 -18.37 -11.05 -7.91
N GLY A 42 -17.47 -10.07 -8.20
CA GLY A 42 -16.83 -9.29 -7.14
C GLY A 42 -17.85 -8.58 -6.22
N ARG A 43 -17.56 -8.49 -4.92
CA ARG A 43 -18.43 -7.81 -3.95
C ARG A 43 -18.29 -6.31 -4.06
N GLN A 44 -19.42 -5.58 -4.05
CA GLN A 44 -19.45 -4.13 -4.15
C GLN A 44 -19.60 -3.45 -2.81
N TYR A 45 -18.87 -2.35 -2.63
CA TYR A 45 -18.92 -1.54 -1.43
C TYR A 45 -19.13 -0.05 -1.74
N ALA A 46 -19.88 0.61 -0.86
CA ALA A 46 -19.82 2.04 -0.66
C ALA A 46 -18.79 2.32 0.42
N VAL A 47 -17.74 3.04 0.09
CA VAL A 47 -16.67 3.41 1.03
C VAL A 47 -16.64 4.90 1.16
N ARG A 48 -16.54 5.41 2.39
CA ARG A 48 -16.41 6.84 2.68
C ARG A 48 -15.26 7.10 3.61
N LEU A 49 -14.46 8.09 3.29
CA LEU A 49 -13.58 8.77 4.22
C LEU A 49 -14.15 10.14 4.53
N GLU A 50 -14.19 10.47 5.82
CA GLU A 50 -14.46 11.83 6.29
C GLU A 50 -13.33 12.29 7.23
N LEU A 51 -12.62 13.36 6.84
CA LEU A 51 -11.60 14.00 7.66
C LEU A 51 -12.13 15.33 8.17
N THR A 52 -11.99 15.56 9.46
CA THR A 52 -12.27 16.83 10.14
C THR A 52 -10.96 17.52 10.47
N ILE A 53 -10.80 18.75 10.02
CA ILE A 53 -9.62 19.58 10.21
C ILE A 53 -10.02 20.83 11.02
N SER A 54 -9.64 20.88 12.28
CA SER A 54 -10.00 21.96 13.20
C SER A 54 -8.80 22.86 13.44
N ASN A 55 -9.01 24.20 13.36
CA ASN A 55 -8.06 25.16 13.89
C ASN A 55 -8.57 25.64 15.26
N GLU A 56 -8.01 25.09 16.31
CA GLU A 56 -8.38 25.37 17.71
C GLU A 56 -7.59 26.56 18.30
N GLY A 57 -6.56 27.02 17.58
CA GLY A 57 -5.71 28.12 17.98
C GLY A 57 -6.32 29.50 17.68
N PRO A 58 -5.80 30.58 18.31
CA PRO A 58 -6.28 31.96 18.09
C PRO A 58 -5.78 32.52 16.74
N GLY A 59 -4.79 31.90 16.10
CA GLY A 59 -4.18 32.39 14.87
C GLY A 59 -4.54 31.58 13.64
N ARG A 60 -3.88 31.92 12.54
CA ARG A 60 -4.02 31.20 11.24
C ARG A 60 -2.72 30.50 10.89
N PRO A 61 -2.74 29.27 10.36
CA PRO A 61 -1.53 28.65 9.84
C PRO A 61 -1.02 29.44 8.63
N GLU A 62 0.29 29.64 8.56
CA GLU A 62 0.94 30.26 7.42
C GLU A 62 0.91 29.30 6.21
N LYS A 63 1.20 28.03 6.49
CA LYS A 63 1.10 26.91 5.57
C LYS A 63 0.35 25.75 6.21
N GLN A 64 -0.49 25.08 5.44
CA GLN A 64 -1.21 23.89 5.90
C GLN A 64 -1.54 22.99 4.70
N ASN A 65 -0.91 21.86 4.64
CA ASN A 65 -1.16 20.86 3.60
C ASN A 65 -1.60 19.54 4.22
N ILE A 66 -2.54 18.89 3.57
CA ILE A 66 -3.03 17.55 3.91
C ILE A 66 -2.96 16.70 2.65
N TRP A 67 -2.33 15.55 2.76
CA TRP A 67 -2.29 14.51 1.71
C TRP A 67 -3.18 13.36 2.14
N VAL A 68 -4.09 12.97 1.30
CA VAL A 68 -5.05 11.90 1.57
C VAL A 68 -4.86 10.82 0.53
N ALA A 69 -4.63 9.59 0.96
CA ALA A 69 -4.52 8.43 0.08
C ALA A 69 -5.86 8.15 -0.61
N LEU A 70 -5.80 7.85 -1.91
CA LEU A 70 -6.97 7.58 -2.73
C LEU A 70 -7.04 6.09 -3.06
N ILE A 71 -8.22 5.49 -2.87
CA ILE A 71 -8.50 4.16 -3.39
C ILE A 71 -8.47 4.23 -4.91
N ARG A 72 -7.77 3.30 -5.54
CA ARG A 72 -7.56 3.25 -6.99
C ARG A 72 -7.83 1.87 -7.56
N ASP A 73 -7.94 1.79 -8.86
CA ASP A 73 -7.90 0.51 -9.56
C ASP A 73 -6.59 -0.20 -9.27
N LEU A 74 -6.69 -1.46 -8.90
CA LEU A 74 -5.56 -2.34 -8.65
C LEU A 74 -5.88 -3.77 -9.06
N ALA A 75 -5.68 -4.05 -10.35
CA ALA A 75 -5.89 -5.39 -10.87
C ALA A 75 -4.88 -6.38 -10.24
N PRO A 76 -5.30 -7.62 -9.93
CA PRO A 76 -6.65 -8.18 -10.11
C PRO A 76 -7.59 -7.96 -8.90
N TYR A 77 -7.19 -7.22 -7.88
CA TYR A 77 -7.83 -7.14 -6.56
C TYR A 77 -9.13 -6.34 -6.57
N GLN A 78 -9.11 -5.13 -7.17
CA GLN A 78 -10.23 -4.21 -7.07
C GLN A 78 -10.34 -3.24 -8.26
N THR A 79 -11.58 -2.74 -8.44
CA THR A 79 -11.92 -1.70 -9.43
C THR A 79 -12.78 -0.62 -8.77
N VAL A 80 -12.45 0.65 -9.01
CA VAL A 80 -13.21 1.82 -8.55
C VAL A 80 -14.22 2.21 -9.62
N GLN A 81 -15.50 2.05 -9.35
CA GLN A 81 -16.59 2.44 -10.27
C GLN A 81 -16.85 3.94 -10.25
N SER A 82 -16.72 4.55 -9.06
CA SER A 82 -16.87 6.00 -8.91
C SER A 82 -16.11 6.52 -7.70
N MET A 83 -15.68 7.76 -7.79
CA MET A 83 -15.10 8.54 -6.70
C MET A 83 -15.67 9.95 -6.77
N ASP A 84 -16.23 10.43 -5.66
CA ASP A 84 -16.64 11.82 -5.46
C ASP A 84 -15.85 12.41 -4.29
N ILE A 85 -15.20 13.56 -4.53
CA ILE A 85 -14.29 14.19 -3.57
C ILE A 85 -14.68 15.65 -3.30
N ALA A 86 -14.84 15.98 -2.04
CA ALA A 86 -15.16 17.33 -1.59
C ALA A 86 -14.16 17.78 -0.51
N PRO A 87 -13.53 18.97 -0.65
CA PRO A 87 -13.67 19.88 -1.78
C PRO A 87 -13.01 19.35 -3.06
N ALA A 88 -13.56 19.69 -4.21
CA ALA A 88 -13.04 19.22 -5.51
C ALA A 88 -11.69 19.84 -5.93
N ALA A 89 -11.28 20.90 -5.27
CA ALA A 89 -10.00 21.57 -5.54
C ALA A 89 -8.88 20.91 -4.73
N TYR A 90 -8.14 20.01 -5.36
CA TYR A 90 -6.94 19.36 -4.80
C TYR A 90 -5.88 19.21 -5.89
N ARG A 91 -4.63 18.97 -5.47
CA ARG A 91 -3.52 18.62 -6.36
C ARG A 91 -3.28 17.11 -6.32
N PRO A 92 -3.31 16.41 -7.45
CA PRO A 92 -2.95 14.99 -7.48
C PRO A 92 -1.44 14.80 -7.23
N VAL A 93 -1.10 13.78 -6.45
CA VAL A 93 0.28 13.37 -6.14
C VAL A 93 0.36 11.85 -6.28
N VAL A 94 1.51 11.34 -6.69
CA VAL A 94 1.81 9.91 -6.77
C VAL A 94 3.13 9.66 -6.06
N ASP A 95 3.24 8.58 -5.30
CA ASP A 95 4.47 8.17 -4.61
C ASP A 95 5.28 7.13 -5.38
N GLU A 96 6.34 6.64 -4.75
CA GLU A 96 7.28 5.63 -5.27
C GLU A 96 6.66 4.25 -5.50
N TYR A 97 5.52 3.94 -4.86
CA TYR A 97 4.77 2.70 -5.03
C TYR A 97 3.61 2.84 -6.04
N GLY A 98 3.43 4.04 -6.60
CA GLY A 98 2.32 4.34 -7.49
C GLY A 98 0.99 4.56 -6.78
N ASN A 99 0.99 4.77 -5.46
CA ASN A 99 -0.21 5.19 -4.74
C ASN A 99 -0.61 6.60 -5.16
N ALA A 100 -1.91 6.83 -5.27
CA ALA A 100 -2.46 8.13 -5.62
C ALA A 100 -2.92 8.89 -4.36
N TYR A 101 -2.69 10.19 -4.35
CA TYR A 101 -3.07 11.08 -3.25
C TYR A 101 -3.73 12.34 -3.74
N ALA A 102 -4.66 12.86 -2.93
CA ALA A 102 -5.18 14.22 -3.05
C ALA A 102 -4.46 15.13 -2.05
N GLU A 103 -3.77 16.15 -2.53
CA GLU A 103 -3.18 17.20 -1.69
C GLU A 103 -4.08 18.40 -1.62
N PHE A 104 -4.47 18.80 -0.41
CA PHE A 104 -5.26 19.97 -0.12
C PHE A 104 -4.40 21.04 0.53
N ASP A 105 -4.52 22.29 0.07
CA ASP A 105 -3.92 23.47 0.70
C ASP A 105 -4.98 24.23 1.49
N PHE A 106 -4.88 24.19 2.82
CA PHE A 106 -5.74 24.93 3.74
C PHE A 106 -4.99 26.06 4.44
N SER A 107 -3.91 26.57 3.86
CA SER A 107 -3.16 27.70 4.36
C SER A 107 -4.08 28.88 4.69
N GLY A 108 -3.83 29.54 5.80
CA GLY A 108 -4.65 30.67 6.25
C GLY A 108 -6.03 30.29 6.81
N GLN A 109 -6.28 29.01 7.14
CA GLN A 109 -7.54 28.59 7.79
C GLN A 109 -7.84 29.49 9.03
N PRO A 110 -9.03 30.14 9.10
CA PRO A 110 -9.31 31.02 10.21
C PRO A 110 -9.29 30.34 11.58
N ALA A 111 -9.01 31.11 12.61
CA ALA A 111 -9.12 30.64 13.99
C ALA A 111 -10.56 30.16 14.30
N ALA A 112 -10.68 29.17 15.16
CA ALA A 112 -11.94 28.58 15.61
C ALA A 112 -12.86 28.11 14.46
N THR A 113 -12.25 27.56 13.38
CA THR A 113 -12.98 27.01 12.23
C THR A 113 -12.68 25.54 12.00
N VAL A 114 -13.64 24.86 11.41
CA VAL A 114 -13.55 23.48 11.00
C VAL A 114 -13.66 23.40 9.48
N ARG A 115 -12.87 22.54 8.86
CA ARG A 115 -12.99 22.12 7.47
C ARG A 115 -13.17 20.62 7.39
N THR A 116 -13.83 20.15 6.36
CA THR A 116 -14.04 18.71 6.12
C THR A 116 -13.54 18.35 4.75
N ILE A 117 -12.84 17.21 4.65
CA ILE A 117 -12.60 16.51 3.39
C ILE A 117 -13.49 15.26 3.44
N ARG A 118 -14.29 15.07 2.41
CA ARG A 118 -15.10 13.86 2.24
C ARG A 118 -14.80 13.22 0.89
N ILE A 119 -14.61 11.91 0.91
CA ILE A 119 -14.40 11.12 -0.31
C ILE A 119 -15.33 9.92 -0.25
N ASP A 120 -16.21 9.84 -1.23
CA ASP A 120 -17.17 8.75 -1.40
C ASP A 120 -16.74 7.87 -2.60
N TYR A 121 -16.73 6.56 -2.42
CA TYR A 121 -16.37 5.61 -3.46
C TYR A 121 -17.46 4.56 -3.67
N ARG A 122 -17.47 4.03 -4.90
CA ARG A 122 -18.02 2.70 -5.22
C ARG A 122 -16.87 1.82 -5.68
N VAL A 123 -16.65 0.71 -4.98
CA VAL A 123 -15.52 -0.19 -5.25
C VAL A 123 -16.05 -1.61 -5.40
N THR A 124 -15.62 -2.30 -6.46
CA THR A 124 -15.78 -3.74 -6.57
C THR A 124 -14.48 -4.41 -6.15
N VAL A 125 -14.59 -5.36 -5.25
CA VAL A 125 -13.47 -6.18 -4.77
C VAL A 125 -13.66 -7.60 -5.27
N ASN A 126 -12.65 -8.15 -5.91
CA ASN A 126 -12.67 -9.53 -6.43
C ASN A 126 -12.28 -10.52 -5.33
N GLU A 127 -12.83 -11.72 -5.39
CA GLU A 127 -12.29 -12.87 -4.66
C GLU A 127 -11.24 -13.58 -5.51
N LEU A 128 -10.04 -13.84 -4.95
CA LEU A 128 -8.95 -14.49 -5.67
C LEU A 128 -8.46 -15.70 -4.87
N ARG A 129 -8.54 -16.88 -5.47
CA ARG A 129 -7.97 -18.11 -4.92
C ARG A 129 -6.79 -18.56 -5.76
N TYR A 130 -5.69 -18.89 -5.13
CA TYR A 130 -4.44 -19.19 -5.79
C TYR A 130 -4.14 -20.69 -5.70
N ASP A 131 -3.85 -21.29 -6.87
CA ASP A 131 -3.39 -22.68 -6.93
C ASP A 131 -1.88 -22.74 -6.71
N LEU A 132 -1.46 -23.36 -5.61
CA LEU A 132 -0.07 -23.53 -5.23
C LEU A 132 0.52 -24.90 -5.61
N SER A 133 -0.12 -25.62 -6.53
CA SER A 133 0.34 -26.94 -6.99
C SER A 133 1.68 -26.87 -7.74
N ASP A 134 1.98 -25.74 -8.40
CA ASP A 134 3.27 -25.45 -9.02
C ASP A 134 3.83 -24.13 -8.46
N CYS A 135 4.97 -24.22 -7.80
CA CYS A 135 5.75 -23.10 -7.27
C CYS A 135 7.18 -23.11 -7.78
N SER A 136 7.37 -23.59 -8.99
CA SER A 136 8.65 -23.62 -9.69
C SER A 136 8.88 -22.33 -10.49
N GLY A 137 10.12 -21.89 -10.61
CA GLY A 137 10.50 -20.74 -11.43
C GLY A 137 11.34 -19.72 -10.67
N ASP A 138 11.68 -18.64 -11.36
CA ASP A 138 12.53 -17.57 -10.84
C ASP A 138 11.71 -16.54 -10.07
N LEU A 139 12.37 -15.91 -9.11
CA LEU A 139 11.82 -14.79 -8.32
C LEU A 139 12.38 -13.46 -8.86
N PRO A 140 11.53 -12.45 -9.08
CA PRO A 140 11.99 -11.11 -9.41
C PRO A 140 12.76 -10.48 -8.24
N GLN A 141 13.58 -9.47 -8.53
CA GLN A 141 14.37 -8.79 -7.50
C GLN A 141 13.64 -7.59 -6.87
N GLU A 142 12.51 -7.21 -7.41
CA GLU A 142 11.69 -6.13 -6.86
C GLU A 142 11.06 -6.56 -5.53
N PHE A 143 10.86 -5.61 -4.63
CA PHE A 143 10.25 -5.86 -3.32
C PHE A 143 10.95 -6.92 -2.45
N THR A 144 12.29 -7.04 -2.58
CA THR A 144 13.12 -7.91 -1.74
C THR A 144 14.00 -7.13 -0.75
N ARG A 145 14.04 -5.78 -0.87
CA ARG A 145 14.90 -4.94 -0.04
C ARG A 145 14.25 -4.63 1.30
N PRO A 146 15.05 -4.40 2.35
CA PRO A 146 14.54 -3.89 3.61
C PRO A 146 13.95 -2.49 3.44
N GLU A 147 12.95 -2.17 4.24
CA GLU A 147 12.32 -0.86 4.36
C GLU A 147 12.18 -0.49 5.84
N LEU A 148 11.81 0.75 6.13
CA LEU A 148 11.41 1.14 7.48
C LEU A 148 10.25 0.23 7.93
N HIS A 149 10.35 -0.34 9.12
CA HIS A 149 9.42 -1.33 9.70
C HIS A 149 9.48 -2.74 9.07
N ILE A 150 10.11 -2.91 7.91
CA ILE A 150 10.36 -4.21 7.27
C ILE A 150 11.85 -4.51 7.31
N GLU A 151 12.37 -4.85 8.49
CA GLU A 151 13.81 -4.98 8.76
C GLU A 151 14.35 -6.35 8.32
N SER A 152 14.14 -6.72 7.06
CA SER A 152 14.54 -8.02 6.50
C SER A 152 16.06 -8.29 6.57
N ALA A 153 16.88 -7.25 6.66
CA ALA A 153 18.33 -7.36 6.85
C ALA A 153 18.75 -7.46 8.34
N ASN A 154 17.81 -7.37 9.29
CA ASN A 154 18.11 -7.54 10.70
C ASN A 154 18.59 -8.98 10.97
N PRO A 155 19.72 -9.21 11.68
CA PRO A 155 20.27 -10.55 11.89
C PRO A 155 19.31 -11.53 12.57
N GLN A 156 18.46 -11.05 13.50
CA GLN A 156 17.47 -11.87 14.18
C GLN A 156 16.39 -12.33 13.20
N ILE A 157 15.87 -11.42 12.36
CA ILE A 157 14.87 -11.73 11.33
C ILE A 157 15.46 -12.69 10.30
N ALA A 158 16.67 -12.43 9.79
CA ALA A 158 17.33 -13.28 8.82
C ALA A 158 17.62 -14.69 9.36
N SER A 159 18.06 -14.79 10.62
CA SER A 159 18.27 -16.10 11.28
C SER A 159 16.96 -16.88 11.40
N LEU A 160 15.89 -16.22 11.86
CA LEU A 160 14.57 -16.83 11.98
C LEU A 160 14.03 -17.29 10.63
N ALA A 161 14.16 -16.45 9.59
CA ALA A 161 13.74 -16.82 8.23
C ALA A 161 14.48 -18.08 7.74
N GLY A 162 15.81 -18.13 7.91
CA GLY A 162 16.62 -19.30 7.54
C GLY A 162 16.26 -20.55 8.34
N GLU A 163 15.91 -20.42 9.62
CA GLU A 163 15.45 -21.54 10.44
C GLU A 163 14.12 -22.10 9.96
N LEU A 164 13.15 -21.24 9.71
CA LEU A 164 11.81 -21.61 9.22
C LEU A 164 11.86 -22.18 7.80
N ALA A 165 12.76 -21.68 6.96
CA ALA A 165 12.96 -22.14 5.59
C ALA A 165 13.71 -23.49 5.50
N ARG A 166 14.31 -23.97 6.59
CA ARG A 166 15.13 -25.20 6.58
C ARG A 166 14.33 -26.39 6.09
N GLY A 167 14.86 -27.06 5.06
CA GLY A 167 14.21 -28.20 4.43
C GLY A 167 13.04 -27.86 3.50
N LYS A 168 12.73 -26.59 3.30
CA LYS A 168 11.74 -26.13 2.31
C LYS A 168 12.45 -25.84 0.99
N THR A 169 12.07 -26.53 -0.06
CA THR A 169 12.74 -26.44 -1.39
C THR A 169 12.06 -25.45 -2.33
N THR A 170 10.84 -24.99 -2.02
CA THR A 170 10.06 -24.09 -2.86
C THR A 170 9.72 -22.79 -2.11
N ALA A 171 9.48 -21.69 -2.84
CA ALA A 171 9.02 -20.44 -2.28
C ALA A 171 7.69 -20.61 -1.51
N CYS A 172 6.75 -21.38 -2.07
CA CYS A 172 5.47 -21.67 -1.40
C CYS A 172 5.64 -22.38 -0.06
N GLY A 173 6.56 -23.37 0.00
CA GLY A 173 6.83 -24.07 1.26
C GLY A 173 7.48 -23.18 2.31
N LYS A 174 8.35 -22.24 1.91
CA LYS A 174 8.94 -21.23 2.80
C LYS A 174 7.87 -20.26 3.30
N VAL A 175 7.08 -19.67 2.40
CA VAL A 175 6.02 -18.71 2.73
C VAL A 175 4.97 -19.35 3.64
N ARG A 176 4.60 -20.61 3.41
CA ARG A 176 3.70 -21.33 4.31
C ARG A 176 4.28 -21.41 5.72
N ALA A 177 5.56 -21.75 5.86
CA ALA A 177 6.19 -21.81 7.17
C ALA A 177 6.26 -20.44 7.86
N PHE A 178 6.50 -19.37 7.13
CA PHE A 178 6.47 -18.00 7.66
C PHE A 178 5.07 -17.60 8.12
N TYR A 179 4.06 -17.87 7.28
CA TYR A 179 2.67 -17.59 7.59
C TYR A 179 2.21 -18.31 8.86
N ASP A 180 2.49 -19.61 8.95
CA ASP A 180 2.14 -20.42 10.12
C ASP A 180 2.85 -19.90 11.37
N TYR A 181 4.15 -19.58 11.27
CA TYR A 181 4.91 -19.03 12.39
C TYR A 181 4.32 -17.70 12.89
N VAL A 182 4.07 -16.74 11.99
CA VAL A 182 3.53 -15.42 12.33
C VAL A 182 2.15 -15.57 12.97
N ALA A 183 1.30 -16.41 12.40
CA ALA A 183 -0.05 -16.61 12.89
C ALA A 183 -0.11 -17.35 14.27
N ASP A 184 0.86 -18.21 14.56
CA ASP A 184 0.86 -19.02 15.79
C ASP A 184 1.65 -18.39 16.95
N HIS A 185 2.71 -17.61 16.66
CA HIS A 185 3.65 -17.18 17.69
C HIS A 185 3.44 -15.74 18.13
N LEU A 186 2.76 -14.90 17.36
CA LEU A 186 2.48 -13.55 17.79
C LEU A 186 1.25 -13.48 18.68
N THR A 187 1.33 -12.66 19.72
CA THR A 187 0.18 -12.34 20.57
C THR A 187 -0.48 -11.08 20.06
N TYR A 188 -1.74 -11.18 19.63
CA TYR A 188 -2.45 -10.01 19.12
C TYR A 188 -2.71 -8.99 20.24
N THR A 189 -2.15 -7.80 20.09
CA THR A 189 -2.29 -6.68 21.02
C THR A 189 -2.45 -5.39 20.22
N ARG A 190 -3.63 -4.79 20.30
CA ARG A 190 -3.95 -3.57 19.56
C ARG A 190 -3.17 -2.37 20.12
N ASN A 191 -2.67 -1.53 19.22
CA ASN A 191 -2.02 -0.26 19.55
C ASN A 191 -0.91 -0.41 20.61
N ASN A 192 0.00 -1.34 20.37
CA ASN A 192 1.09 -1.61 21.30
C ASN A 192 2.14 -0.47 21.38
N GLY A 193 2.08 0.52 20.49
CA GLY A 193 2.99 1.67 20.44
C GLY A 193 4.40 1.33 19.95
N ASN A 194 4.56 0.16 19.35
CA ASN A 194 5.83 -0.35 18.84
C ASN A 194 5.60 -0.87 17.43
N TRP A 195 6.46 -0.54 16.47
CA TRP A 195 6.23 -0.84 15.06
C TRP A 195 7.40 -1.58 14.43
N GLY A 196 7.08 -2.44 13.46
CA GLY A 196 8.06 -3.12 12.64
C GLY A 196 8.22 -4.61 12.93
N ALA A 197 8.87 -5.31 12.00
CA ALA A 197 9.08 -6.75 12.06
C ALA A 197 9.89 -7.18 13.28
N GLN A 198 10.89 -6.37 13.68
CA GLN A 198 11.67 -6.64 14.89
C GLN A 198 10.83 -6.46 16.15
N ALA A 199 9.97 -5.46 16.18
CA ALA A 199 9.08 -5.20 17.30
C ALA A 199 8.05 -6.32 17.49
N ALA A 200 7.57 -6.93 16.41
CA ALA A 200 6.67 -8.09 16.45
C ALA A 200 7.22 -9.27 17.28
N LEU A 201 8.54 -9.44 17.32
CA LEU A 201 9.19 -10.50 18.10
C LEU A 201 9.40 -10.13 19.58
N GLY A 202 8.99 -8.92 19.97
CA GLY A 202 9.13 -8.41 21.33
C GLY A 202 7.96 -8.81 22.24
N PRO A 203 8.05 -8.47 23.54
CA PRO A 203 7.06 -8.87 24.54
C PRO A 203 5.75 -8.04 24.51
N MET A 204 5.67 -6.97 23.73
CA MET A 204 4.53 -6.05 23.75
C MET A 204 3.34 -6.54 22.93
N GLY A 205 3.52 -7.61 22.17
CA GLY A 205 2.52 -8.13 21.23
C GLY A 205 2.56 -7.40 19.88
N ALA A 206 1.62 -7.71 19.03
CA ALA A 206 1.57 -7.26 17.65
C ALA A 206 0.12 -7.05 17.20
N ASP A 207 -0.17 -6.03 16.40
CA ASP A 207 -1.44 -5.93 15.69
C ASP A 207 -1.28 -6.27 14.19
N CYS A 208 -2.25 -5.94 13.35
CA CYS A 208 -2.20 -6.30 11.93
C CYS A 208 -0.96 -5.73 11.22
N THR A 209 -0.44 -4.60 11.69
CA THR A 209 0.76 -3.96 11.14
C THR A 209 1.99 -4.85 11.34
N GLU A 210 2.29 -5.24 12.58
CA GLU A 210 3.45 -6.07 12.91
C GLU A 210 3.34 -7.51 12.37
N TYR A 211 2.12 -8.08 12.33
CA TYR A 211 1.89 -9.37 11.65
C TYR A 211 2.30 -9.28 10.18
N THR A 212 1.92 -8.20 9.52
CA THR A 212 2.26 -7.94 8.12
C THR A 212 3.75 -7.68 7.95
N ASP A 213 4.32 -6.78 8.75
CA ASP A 213 5.73 -6.41 8.69
C ASP A 213 6.64 -7.63 8.86
N LEU A 214 6.34 -8.49 9.84
CA LEU A 214 7.15 -9.69 10.09
C LEU A 214 7.05 -10.69 8.94
N LEU A 215 5.86 -10.95 8.39
CA LEU A 215 5.72 -11.88 7.26
C LEU A 215 6.47 -11.36 6.02
N VAL A 216 6.33 -10.07 5.72
CA VAL A 216 7.05 -9.43 4.61
C VAL A 216 8.57 -9.49 4.85
N ALA A 217 9.04 -9.19 6.06
CA ALA A 217 10.46 -9.21 6.39
C ALA A 217 11.07 -10.62 6.29
N LEU A 218 10.38 -11.65 6.79
CA LEU A 218 10.81 -13.06 6.68
C LEU A 218 10.88 -13.49 5.21
N SER A 219 9.87 -13.13 4.40
CA SER A 219 9.85 -13.44 2.99
C SER A 219 11.02 -12.78 2.24
N ARG A 220 11.22 -11.48 2.46
CA ARG A 220 12.32 -10.72 1.83
C ARG A 220 13.70 -11.18 2.29
N ALA A 221 13.86 -11.63 3.54
CA ALA A 221 15.11 -12.18 4.05
C ALA A 221 15.55 -13.46 3.31
N GLU A 222 14.58 -14.22 2.79
CA GLU A 222 14.80 -15.42 1.96
C GLU A 222 14.74 -15.12 0.45
N GLY A 223 14.79 -13.83 0.06
CA GLY A 223 14.78 -13.39 -1.34
C GLY A 223 13.42 -13.54 -2.02
N ILE A 224 12.34 -13.74 -1.28
CA ILE A 224 10.99 -13.84 -1.81
C ILE A 224 10.38 -12.44 -1.83
N PRO A 225 9.98 -11.92 -3.00
CA PRO A 225 9.34 -10.60 -3.07
C PRO A 225 8.05 -10.57 -2.27
N ALA A 226 7.88 -9.54 -1.47
CA ALA A 226 6.70 -9.38 -0.64
C ALA A 226 6.34 -7.90 -0.51
N ARG A 227 5.04 -7.60 -0.50
CA ARG A 227 4.50 -6.24 -0.40
C ARG A 227 3.61 -6.12 0.83
N TYR A 228 3.50 -4.92 1.31
CA TYR A 228 2.63 -4.51 2.40
C TYR A 228 1.43 -3.76 1.81
N PHE A 229 0.22 -4.13 2.18
CA PHE A 229 -0.99 -3.38 1.90
C PHE A 229 -1.53 -2.75 3.18
N GLU A 230 -1.91 -1.49 3.08
CA GLU A 230 -2.75 -0.80 4.05
C GLU A 230 -4.12 -0.59 3.42
N GLY A 231 -5.18 -0.90 4.14
CA GLY A 231 -6.51 -0.82 3.57
C GLY A 231 -7.62 -0.94 4.60
N LEU A 232 -8.78 -1.31 4.09
CA LEU A 232 -10.00 -1.40 4.88
C LEU A 232 -10.55 -2.81 4.79
N ARG A 233 -11.18 -3.25 5.85
CA ARG A 233 -11.90 -4.50 5.88
C ARG A 233 -13.37 -4.27 6.16
N TYR A 234 -14.22 -4.87 5.33
CA TYR A 234 -15.65 -4.91 5.61
C TYR A 234 -15.92 -5.86 6.77
N LEU A 235 -16.71 -5.38 7.71
CA LEU A 235 -17.19 -6.18 8.83
C LEU A 235 -18.68 -6.48 8.66
N GLU A 236 -19.05 -7.75 8.65
CA GLU A 236 -20.46 -8.11 8.62
C GLU A 236 -21.19 -7.51 9.82
N PRO A 237 -22.46 -7.08 9.65
CA PRO A 237 -23.24 -6.50 10.74
C PRO A 237 -23.24 -7.39 12.00
N GLY A 238 -22.94 -6.77 13.14
CA GLY A 238 -22.80 -7.49 14.41
C GLY A 238 -21.42 -8.09 14.69
N THR A 239 -20.48 -7.97 13.75
CA THR A 239 -19.08 -8.35 13.97
C THR A 239 -18.34 -7.20 14.64
N SER A 240 -17.53 -7.50 15.65
CA SER A 240 -16.61 -6.54 16.26
C SER A 240 -15.24 -6.61 15.60
N GLY A 241 -14.57 -5.45 15.46
CA GLY A 241 -13.23 -5.36 14.88
C GLY A 241 -12.92 -3.97 14.39
N ASP A 242 -11.76 -3.82 13.77
CA ASP A 242 -11.33 -2.59 13.13
C ASP A 242 -11.63 -2.65 11.64
N VAL A 243 -12.12 -1.52 11.11
CA VAL A 243 -12.27 -1.32 9.67
C VAL A 243 -10.90 -1.16 9.01
N GLU A 244 -10.01 -0.41 9.63
CA GLU A 244 -8.63 -0.23 9.16
C GLU A 244 -7.83 -1.51 9.37
N HIS A 245 -7.07 -1.93 8.35
CA HIS A 245 -6.39 -3.22 8.35
C HIS A 245 -5.16 -3.22 7.46
N ALA A 246 -4.17 -4.05 7.84
CA ALA A 246 -2.97 -4.29 7.04
C ALA A 246 -2.79 -5.79 6.79
N TRP A 247 -2.32 -6.14 5.57
CA TRP A 247 -2.01 -7.51 5.18
C TRP A 247 -0.96 -7.55 4.07
N PRO A 248 -0.22 -8.66 3.92
CA PRO A 248 0.78 -8.81 2.87
C PRO A 248 0.25 -9.50 1.63
N ASP A 249 0.97 -9.32 0.51
CA ASP A 249 1.05 -10.30 -0.54
C ASP A 249 2.51 -10.68 -0.82
N VAL A 250 2.71 -11.86 -1.37
CA VAL A 250 4.02 -12.38 -1.73
C VAL A 250 4.02 -12.83 -3.19
N TYR A 251 5.15 -12.69 -3.86
CA TYR A 251 5.29 -13.22 -5.23
C TYR A 251 5.73 -14.68 -5.17
N LEU A 252 4.90 -15.56 -5.72
CA LEU A 252 5.20 -16.98 -5.85
C LEU A 252 5.45 -17.33 -7.31
N PRO A 253 6.53 -18.08 -7.63
CA PRO A 253 6.81 -18.50 -8.99
C PRO A 253 5.63 -19.28 -9.59
N SER A 254 5.38 -19.12 -10.87
CA SER A 254 4.24 -19.70 -11.62
C SER A 254 2.84 -19.27 -11.17
N VAL A 255 2.71 -18.61 -10.02
CA VAL A 255 1.43 -18.14 -9.44
C VAL A 255 1.26 -16.62 -9.56
N GLY A 256 2.33 -15.87 -9.26
CA GLY A 256 2.30 -14.42 -9.19
C GLY A 256 2.08 -13.87 -7.79
N TRP A 257 1.59 -12.63 -7.69
CA TRP A 257 1.29 -11.99 -6.42
C TRP A 257 0.12 -12.66 -5.73
N THR A 258 0.38 -13.20 -4.56
CA THR A 258 -0.52 -14.06 -3.78
C THR A 258 -0.80 -13.44 -2.42
N ALA A 259 -2.06 -13.11 -2.17
CA ALA A 259 -2.46 -12.47 -0.91
C ALA A 259 -2.49 -13.46 0.26
N LEU A 260 -2.14 -12.96 1.42
CA LEU A 260 -2.13 -13.68 2.70
C LEU A 260 -2.66 -12.74 3.78
N ASP A 261 -3.28 -13.28 4.82
CA ASP A 261 -3.59 -12.51 6.03
C ASP A 261 -3.29 -13.32 7.30
N PRO A 262 -2.06 -13.21 7.83
CA PRO A 262 -1.69 -13.93 9.03
C PRO A 262 -2.42 -13.44 10.28
N THR A 263 -2.89 -12.20 10.29
CA THR A 263 -3.65 -11.63 11.41
C THR A 263 -5.00 -12.31 11.58
N LEU A 264 -5.76 -12.46 10.48
CA LEU A 264 -7.03 -13.17 10.51
C LEU A 264 -6.84 -14.69 10.58
N GLY A 265 -5.79 -15.18 9.95
CA GLY A 265 -5.38 -16.58 9.99
C GLY A 265 -4.83 -17.06 11.34
N ARG A 266 -4.59 -16.17 12.33
CA ARG A 266 -4.19 -16.58 13.68
C ARG A 266 -5.24 -17.45 14.40
N THR A 267 -6.49 -17.35 13.97
CA THR A 267 -7.55 -18.25 14.43
C THR A 267 -7.43 -19.59 13.69
N PRO A 268 -7.10 -20.72 14.35
CA PRO A 268 -6.80 -21.97 13.66
C PRO A 268 -7.91 -22.44 12.71
N ALA A 269 -9.17 -22.25 13.07
CA ALA A 269 -10.31 -22.62 12.22
C ALA A 269 -10.42 -21.79 10.93
N ARG A 270 -9.77 -20.63 10.87
CA ARG A 270 -9.77 -19.73 9.72
C ARG A 270 -8.40 -19.67 8.99
N ARG A 271 -7.43 -20.49 9.42
CA ARG A 271 -6.06 -20.48 8.91
C ARG A 271 -6.01 -20.60 7.38
N GLU A 272 -6.71 -21.59 6.84
CA GLU A 272 -6.71 -21.86 5.41
C GLU A 272 -7.58 -20.87 4.61
N GLU A 273 -8.50 -20.18 5.27
CA GLU A 273 -9.32 -19.14 4.64
C GLU A 273 -8.48 -17.92 4.22
N TYR A 274 -7.37 -17.66 4.92
CA TYR A 274 -6.53 -16.49 4.70
C TYR A 274 -5.13 -16.82 4.19
N PHE A 275 -4.89 -18.05 3.79
CA PHE A 275 -3.65 -18.45 3.13
C PHE A 275 -3.88 -18.64 1.64
N ALA A 276 -3.12 -17.91 0.80
CA ALA A 276 -3.27 -17.94 -0.66
C ALA A 276 -4.72 -17.70 -1.13
N HIS A 277 -5.37 -16.74 -0.49
CA HIS A 277 -6.74 -16.37 -0.78
C HIS A 277 -6.95 -14.88 -0.44
N TYR A 278 -7.30 -14.10 -1.45
CA TYR A 278 -7.75 -12.71 -1.27
C TYR A 278 -9.27 -12.74 -1.13
N THR A 279 -9.74 -12.51 0.08
CA THR A 279 -11.16 -12.50 0.39
C THR A 279 -11.80 -11.17 -0.05
N PRO A 280 -13.07 -11.18 -0.53
CA PRO A 280 -13.67 -9.98 -1.11
C PRO A 280 -14.09 -8.93 -0.07
N ASP A 281 -13.69 -9.07 1.19
CA ASP A 281 -13.92 -8.10 2.26
C ASP A 281 -12.75 -7.11 2.48
N HIS A 282 -11.69 -7.18 1.67
CA HIS A 282 -10.51 -6.33 1.77
C HIS A 282 -10.48 -5.27 0.67
N VAL A 283 -10.43 -3.98 1.01
CA VAL A 283 -10.25 -2.85 0.08
C VAL A 283 -8.87 -2.26 0.28
N ILE A 284 -8.02 -2.30 -0.75
CA ILE A 284 -6.65 -1.77 -0.70
C ILE A 284 -6.69 -0.24 -0.86
N VAL A 285 -6.04 0.48 0.04
CA VAL A 285 -5.85 1.94 -0.04
C VAL A 285 -4.44 2.27 -0.52
N THR A 286 -3.40 1.73 0.16
CA THR A 286 -2.00 1.95 -0.23
C THR A 286 -1.20 0.66 -0.28
N LEU A 287 -0.08 0.72 -1.02
CA LEU A 287 0.96 -0.29 -1.11
C LEU A 287 2.25 0.30 -0.52
N GLY A 288 3.01 -0.53 0.21
CA GLY A 288 4.24 -0.13 0.89
C GLY A 288 4.03 0.19 2.36
N ALA A 289 4.97 -0.21 3.22
CA ALA A 289 4.86 -0.04 4.67
C ALA A 289 5.06 1.41 5.14
N ASN A 290 5.74 2.23 4.34
CA ASN A 290 6.01 3.62 4.71
C ASN A 290 6.05 4.53 3.47
N PRO A 291 4.92 4.75 2.79
CA PRO A 291 4.86 5.64 1.62
C PRO A 291 5.38 7.03 1.94
N SER A 292 6.29 7.56 1.11
CA SER A 292 6.99 8.81 1.37
C SER A 292 6.06 10.02 1.52
N VAL A 293 4.94 10.02 0.81
CA VAL A 293 3.93 11.09 0.87
C VAL A 293 3.22 11.11 2.22
N LEU A 294 2.98 9.95 2.84
CA LEU A 294 2.26 9.83 4.11
C LEU A 294 3.11 10.15 5.35
N ARG A 295 4.45 10.20 5.21
CA ARG A 295 5.36 10.65 6.29
C ARG A 295 5.15 9.92 7.62
N GLY A 296 4.83 8.62 7.56
CA GLY A 296 4.53 7.78 8.73
C GLY A 296 3.06 7.74 9.14
N GLY A 297 2.15 8.38 8.39
CA GLY A 297 0.71 8.15 8.54
C GLY A 297 0.24 6.99 7.67
N SER A 298 -0.92 6.39 8.01
CA SER A 298 -1.47 5.26 7.26
C SER A 298 -2.31 5.69 6.05
N TYR A 299 -3.22 6.63 6.22
CA TYR A 299 -4.19 7.03 5.19
C TYR A 299 -4.12 8.50 4.83
N TRP A 300 -3.58 9.32 5.71
CA TRP A 300 -3.35 10.74 5.47
C TRP A 300 -2.12 11.24 6.20
N ALA A 301 -1.51 12.28 5.66
CA ALA A 301 -0.47 13.06 6.29
C ALA A 301 -0.90 14.52 6.40
N HIS A 302 -0.44 15.17 7.44
CA HIS A 302 -0.74 16.55 7.73
C HIS A 302 0.52 17.30 8.13
N LEU A 303 0.71 18.45 7.54
CA LEU A 303 1.84 19.34 7.84
C LEU A 303 1.37 20.79 7.87
N TYR A 304 1.74 21.53 8.91
CA TYR A 304 1.45 22.95 8.97
C TYR A 304 2.54 23.77 9.68
N TRP A 305 2.62 25.04 9.32
CA TRP A 305 3.38 26.05 10.02
C TRP A 305 2.41 26.92 10.81
N PRO A 306 2.54 27.00 12.14
CA PRO A 306 1.50 27.59 13.01
C PRO A 306 1.32 29.09 12.83
N GLY A 307 2.24 29.83 12.17
CA GLY A 307 2.13 31.26 11.98
C GLY A 307 1.89 31.98 13.33
N ASN A 308 0.77 32.68 13.45
CA ASN A 308 0.38 33.37 14.69
C ASN A 308 -0.44 32.43 15.61
N ALA A 309 0.20 31.39 16.15
CA ALA A 309 -0.38 30.47 17.13
C ALA A 309 -1.63 29.70 16.66
N ALA A 310 -1.65 29.24 15.41
CA ALA A 310 -2.62 28.24 14.97
C ALA A 310 -2.33 26.89 15.66
N VAL A 311 -3.39 26.18 16.01
CA VAL A 311 -3.34 24.81 16.54
C VAL A 311 -4.26 23.97 15.69
N ILE A 312 -3.68 23.12 14.84
CA ILE A 312 -4.44 22.31 13.89
C ILE A 312 -4.52 20.87 14.40
N THR A 313 -5.72 20.35 14.46
CA THR A 313 -6.00 18.93 14.70
C THR A 313 -6.66 18.32 13.48
N VAL A 314 -6.34 17.07 13.18
CA VAL A 314 -6.93 16.29 12.09
C VAL A 314 -7.40 14.96 12.66
N SER A 315 -8.67 14.64 12.43
CA SER A 315 -9.24 13.34 12.75
C SER A 315 -9.99 12.79 11.55
N GLY A 316 -10.05 11.48 11.42
CA GLY A 316 -10.70 10.85 10.28
C GLY A 316 -11.45 9.59 10.67
N THR A 317 -12.44 9.24 9.85
CA THR A 317 -13.23 8.02 10.00
C THR A 317 -13.48 7.43 8.62
N TRP A 318 -13.21 6.13 8.50
CA TRP A 318 -13.61 5.30 7.39
C TRP A 318 -14.94 4.60 7.70
N THR A 319 -15.83 4.55 6.71
CA THR A 319 -16.99 3.67 6.69
C THR A 319 -16.97 2.83 5.42
N ILE A 320 -17.39 1.58 5.54
CA ILE A 320 -17.51 0.64 4.44
C ILE A 320 -18.80 -0.16 4.60
N ASP A 321 -19.67 -0.07 3.60
CA ASP A 321 -20.98 -0.72 3.59
C ASP A 321 -21.12 -1.59 2.33
N ALA A 322 -21.60 -2.81 2.48
CA ALA A 322 -21.88 -3.65 1.33
C ALA A 322 -23.06 -3.10 0.54
N VAL A 323 -22.92 -3.08 -0.78
CA VAL A 323 -23.99 -2.69 -1.70
C VAL A 323 -24.82 -3.92 -2.04
N ALA A 324 -26.13 -3.86 -1.81
CA ALA A 324 -27.02 -4.95 -2.17
C ALA A 324 -27.02 -5.17 -3.69
N GLU A 325 -26.94 -6.42 -4.13
CA GLU A 325 -27.08 -6.78 -5.54
C GLU A 325 -28.43 -6.27 -6.07
N GLY A 326 -28.41 -5.49 -7.17
CA GLY A 326 -29.63 -4.93 -7.80
C GLY A 326 -29.99 -3.52 -7.44
N SER A 327 -29.22 -2.79 -6.62
CA SER A 327 -29.43 -1.36 -6.35
C SER A 327 -28.68 -0.49 -7.36
N ASP A 328 -29.11 -0.48 -8.64
CA ASP A 328 -28.64 0.50 -9.63
C ASP A 328 -29.35 1.85 -9.36
N PRO A 329 -28.63 2.94 -9.04
CA PRO A 329 -29.23 4.26 -8.80
C PRO A 329 -29.84 4.90 -10.05
N GLN A 330 -29.66 4.33 -11.24
CA GLN A 330 -30.17 4.90 -12.51
C GLN A 330 -31.60 4.45 -12.87
N SER A 331 -32.28 3.72 -12.01
CA SER A 331 -33.67 3.28 -12.26
C SER A 331 -34.74 4.10 -11.51
N ARG A 332 -34.48 5.38 -11.24
CA ARG A 332 -35.55 6.30 -10.77
C ARG A 332 -35.54 7.62 -11.55
#